data_5f94eb70a901af5c85b5cb10bdd7f9f4
#
_entry.id   5f94eb70a901af5c85b5cb10bdd7f9f4
#
_cell.length_a   1.000
_cell.length_b   1.000
_cell.length_c   1.000
_cell.angle_alpha   90.00
_cell.angle_beta   90.00
_cell.angle_gamma   90.00
#
_symmetry.space_group_name_H-M   'P 1'
#
loop_
_entity.id
_entity.type
_entity.pdbx_description
1 polymer ?
#
loop_
_entity_poly.entity_id
_entity_poly.type
_entity_poly.pdbx_seq_one_letter_code
_entity_poly.pdbx_strand_id
1 'polypeptide(L)'
;MSRTLSTAMRNETVAEVVRPAYFVRMTFDANITAGNFIIGKFYKIVSIGSTNFTAIGASANTVGLEFTATGVGSGNGVASESPSELNVWNGIGDLSFGGNTYTGTGDLLSISEITETSDVQATGIDVVLTGVKTSFIAVAKNHEYQGRPLIVSLGAFNSSGSLIADPVIVFSGFMDTMTISESGNHSSISVSVENKLVSFERAKVRRYTAEDQKIDHPTDKGFEFVTAIVQKEIIWGRPTPASGGGGGNR
;
A
#
# COMPACT_ATOMS: atom_id res chain seq x y z
N MET A 1 -20.13 4.26 -4.01
CA MET A 1 -20.21 2.95 -4.72
C MET A 1 -20.93 1.96 -3.82
N SER A 2 -21.92 1.24 -4.33
CA SER A 2 -22.58 0.19 -3.54
C SER A 2 -21.61 -0.97 -3.34
N ARG A 3 -21.27 -1.29 -2.09
CA ARG A 3 -20.44 -2.46 -1.78
C ARG A 3 -21.29 -3.72 -1.93
N THR A 4 -20.77 -4.70 -2.66
CA THR A 4 -21.45 -5.98 -2.83
C THR A 4 -21.17 -6.86 -1.62
N LEU A 5 -22.14 -6.97 -0.73
CA LEU A 5 -22.09 -7.92 0.40
C LEU A 5 -22.45 -9.32 -0.09
N SER A 6 -21.77 -10.37 0.42
CA SER A 6 -22.21 -11.74 0.22
C SER A 6 -23.61 -11.96 0.83
N THR A 7 -24.35 -12.94 0.32
CA THR A 7 -25.68 -13.26 0.85
C THR A 7 -25.62 -13.59 2.36
N ALA A 8 -24.60 -14.33 2.79
CA ALA A 8 -24.40 -14.67 4.19
C ALA A 8 -24.17 -13.41 5.05
N MET A 9 -23.32 -12.49 4.61
CA MET A 9 -23.07 -11.23 5.30
C MET A 9 -24.33 -10.35 5.35
N ARG A 10 -25.08 -10.29 4.26
CA ARG A 10 -26.36 -9.54 4.21
C ARG A 10 -27.40 -10.09 5.18
N ASN A 11 -27.52 -11.41 5.27
CA ASN A 11 -28.46 -12.04 6.22
C ASN A 11 -28.08 -11.74 7.66
N GLU A 12 -26.80 -11.69 7.99
CA GLU A 12 -26.34 -11.40 9.35
C GLU A 12 -26.53 -9.93 9.73
N THR A 13 -26.43 -9.00 8.79
CA THR A 13 -26.67 -7.56 9.06
C THR A 13 -28.14 -7.24 9.41
N VAL A 14 -29.08 -8.11 9.07
CA VAL A 14 -30.50 -8.00 9.43
C VAL A 14 -30.91 -8.93 10.56
N ALA A 15 -29.98 -9.70 11.13
CA ALA A 15 -30.25 -10.56 12.27
C ALA A 15 -30.55 -9.77 13.53
N GLU A 16 -31.33 -10.34 14.44
CA GLU A 16 -31.70 -9.71 15.73
C GLU A 16 -30.47 -9.37 16.59
N VAL A 17 -29.40 -10.16 16.47
CA VAL A 17 -28.12 -9.94 17.15
C VAL A 17 -26.99 -9.94 16.11
N VAL A 18 -26.47 -8.77 15.81
CA VAL A 18 -25.32 -8.61 14.93
C VAL A 18 -24.03 -8.64 15.76
N ARG A 19 -23.06 -9.46 15.33
CA ARG A 19 -21.73 -9.59 15.96
C ARG A 19 -20.65 -9.13 14.98
N PRO A 20 -20.43 -7.82 14.85
CA PRO A 20 -19.46 -7.27 13.93
C PRO A 20 -18.02 -7.55 14.40
N ALA A 21 -17.12 -7.75 13.44
CA ALA A 21 -15.70 -7.84 13.67
C ALA A 21 -14.96 -6.88 12.73
N TYR A 22 -14.07 -6.08 13.29
CA TYR A 22 -13.20 -5.19 12.55
C TYR A 22 -11.81 -5.79 12.47
N PHE A 23 -11.28 -5.84 11.27
CA PHE A 23 -9.93 -6.32 10.96
C PHE A 23 -9.13 -5.17 10.40
N VAL A 24 -7.95 -4.94 10.97
CA VAL A 24 -7.02 -3.92 10.51
C VAL A 24 -5.73 -4.60 10.07
N ARG A 25 -5.33 -4.34 8.83
CA ARG A 25 -4.04 -4.75 8.28
C ARG A 25 -3.21 -3.53 7.98
N MET A 26 -2.07 -3.43 8.61
CA MET A 26 -1.06 -2.40 8.40
C MET A 26 0.15 -3.04 7.73
N THR A 27 0.62 -2.45 6.66
CA THR A 27 1.85 -2.89 5.97
C THR A 27 2.93 -1.85 6.20
N PHE A 28 4.12 -2.27 6.62
CA PHE A 28 5.21 -1.37 7.01
C PHE A 28 6.38 -1.36 6.03
N ASP A 29 6.47 -2.32 5.12
CA ASP A 29 7.69 -2.55 4.36
C ASP A 29 7.81 -1.76 3.07
N ALA A 30 9.05 -1.36 2.80
CA ALA A 30 9.53 -1.16 1.46
C ALA A 30 10.30 -2.40 1.02
N ASN A 31 10.05 -2.89 -0.19
CA ASN A 31 10.91 -3.86 -0.82
C ASN A 31 12.31 -3.24 -1.04
N ILE A 32 13.33 -3.88 -0.48
CA ILE A 32 14.71 -3.43 -0.56
C ILE A 32 15.46 -4.37 -1.50
N THR A 33 16.16 -3.80 -2.46
CA THR A 33 17.00 -4.56 -3.40
C THR A 33 18.37 -4.84 -2.76
N ALA A 34 18.93 -6.00 -3.06
CA ALA A 34 20.28 -6.36 -2.65
C ALA A 34 21.30 -5.26 -3.02
N GLY A 35 22.25 -5.05 -2.12
CA GLY A 35 23.15 -3.89 -2.13
C GLY A 35 22.75 -2.81 -1.13
N ASN A 36 21.49 -2.80 -0.68
CA ASN A 36 20.96 -1.81 0.26
C ASN A 36 20.45 -2.42 1.58
N PHE A 37 20.69 -3.72 1.85
CA PHE A 37 20.30 -4.31 3.12
C PHE A 37 21.09 -3.70 4.29
N ILE A 38 20.41 -3.44 5.38
CA ILE A 38 21.04 -2.93 6.63
C ILE A 38 21.43 -4.14 7.46
N ILE A 39 22.72 -4.24 7.79
CA ILE A 39 23.26 -5.33 8.59
C ILE A 39 22.60 -5.32 9.98
N GLY A 40 22.19 -6.51 10.44
CA GLY A 40 21.49 -6.70 11.71
C GLY A 40 19.98 -6.56 11.62
N LYS A 41 19.42 -6.05 10.54
CA LYS A 41 17.96 -6.02 10.33
C LYS A 41 17.42 -7.36 9.83
N PHE A 42 16.15 -7.59 10.11
CA PHE A 42 15.44 -8.81 9.79
C PHE A 42 14.63 -8.64 8.50
N TYR A 43 14.80 -9.55 7.57
CA TYR A 43 14.21 -9.48 6.23
C TYR A 43 13.53 -10.78 5.84
N LYS A 44 12.54 -10.69 4.94
CA LYS A 44 11.88 -11.82 4.28
C LYS A 44 12.14 -11.74 2.78
N ILE A 45 12.62 -12.82 2.16
CA ILE A 45 12.94 -12.86 0.73
C ILE A 45 11.66 -12.77 -0.09
N VAL A 46 11.56 -11.77 -0.95
CA VAL A 46 10.43 -11.54 -1.87
C VAL A 46 10.76 -12.09 -3.27
N SER A 47 11.97 -11.85 -3.76
CA SER A 47 12.44 -12.46 -4.99
C SER A 47 13.95 -12.73 -4.91
N ILE A 48 14.40 -13.84 -5.46
CA ILE A 48 15.81 -14.25 -5.36
C ILE A 48 16.66 -13.50 -6.38
N GLY A 49 16.16 -13.37 -7.61
CA GLY A 49 16.95 -12.79 -8.70
C GLY A 49 18.31 -13.48 -8.85
N SER A 50 19.36 -12.67 -9.00
CA SER A 50 20.76 -13.13 -9.02
C SER A 50 21.46 -13.04 -7.66
N THR A 51 20.73 -12.75 -6.58
CA THR A 51 21.30 -12.56 -5.24
C THR A 51 21.49 -13.90 -4.51
N ASN A 52 22.67 -14.06 -3.92
CA ASN A 52 22.93 -15.18 -3.01
C ASN A 52 22.63 -14.77 -1.56
N PHE A 53 21.40 -15.01 -1.11
CA PHE A 53 20.97 -14.69 0.24
C PHE A 53 21.67 -15.54 1.31
N THR A 54 22.16 -16.74 0.98
CA THR A 54 22.90 -17.55 1.95
C THR A 54 24.23 -16.93 2.34
N ALA A 55 24.84 -16.15 1.44
CA ALA A 55 26.06 -15.41 1.75
C ALA A 55 25.85 -14.23 2.69
N ILE A 56 24.60 -13.84 2.94
CA ILE A 56 24.23 -12.67 3.76
C ILE A 56 23.29 -13.02 4.92
N GLY A 57 23.29 -14.28 5.35
CA GLY A 57 22.65 -14.70 6.60
C GLY A 57 21.40 -15.55 6.44
N ALA A 58 20.89 -15.80 5.23
CA ALA A 58 19.78 -16.70 5.02
C ALA A 58 20.22 -18.17 5.09
N SER A 59 19.35 -19.05 5.58
CA SER A 59 19.62 -20.50 5.60
C SER A 59 19.50 -21.16 4.21
N ALA A 60 18.73 -20.54 3.31
CA ALA A 60 18.56 -20.99 1.93
C ALA A 60 18.16 -19.82 1.01
N ASN A 61 18.35 -19.99 -0.31
CA ASN A 61 17.83 -19.06 -1.32
C ASN A 61 16.39 -19.45 -1.68
N THR A 62 15.43 -19.14 -0.80
CA THR A 62 14.02 -19.51 -0.99
C THR A 62 13.11 -18.30 -0.72
N VAL A 63 12.19 -18.00 -1.64
CA VAL A 63 11.20 -16.94 -1.46
C VAL A 63 10.34 -17.26 -0.23
N GLY A 64 10.06 -16.23 0.57
CA GLY A 64 9.33 -16.32 1.83
C GLY A 64 10.20 -16.67 3.04
N LEU A 65 11.48 -17.03 2.85
CA LEU A 65 12.40 -17.29 3.96
C LEU A 65 12.79 -15.98 4.65
N GLU A 66 12.79 -16.02 5.97
CA GLU A 66 13.21 -14.90 6.82
C GLU A 66 14.66 -15.08 7.25
N PHE A 67 15.41 -13.96 7.34
CA PHE A 67 16.82 -13.97 7.71
C PHE A 67 17.23 -12.64 8.35
N THR A 68 18.26 -12.67 9.17
CA THR A 68 18.93 -11.45 9.64
C THR A 68 20.10 -11.16 8.71
N ALA A 69 20.11 -9.96 8.12
CA ALA A 69 21.18 -9.60 7.19
C ALA A 69 22.54 -9.48 7.90
N THR A 70 23.51 -10.23 7.41
CA THR A 70 24.94 -10.16 7.83
C THR A 70 25.80 -9.37 6.82
N GLY A 71 25.18 -8.93 5.70
CA GLY A 71 25.83 -8.15 4.67
C GLY A 71 24.82 -7.41 3.82
N VAL A 72 25.27 -6.43 3.03
CA VAL A 72 24.41 -5.61 2.16
C VAL A 72 23.86 -6.36 0.94
N GLY A 73 24.42 -7.52 0.63
CA GLY A 73 24.08 -8.30 -0.54
C GLY A 73 24.61 -7.71 -1.86
N SER A 74 24.41 -8.46 -2.93
CA SER A 74 24.69 -8.04 -4.31
C SER A 74 23.73 -8.73 -5.26
N GLY A 75 23.51 -8.16 -6.45
CA GLY A 75 22.55 -8.68 -7.43
C GLY A 75 21.23 -7.89 -7.42
N ASN A 76 20.18 -8.47 -7.98
CA ASN A 76 18.86 -7.83 -8.12
C ASN A 76 17.75 -8.54 -7.30
N GLY A 77 18.13 -9.38 -6.35
CA GLY A 77 17.17 -9.98 -5.42
C GLY A 77 16.54 -8.92 -4.54
N VAL A 78 15.31 -9.18 -4.10
CA VAL A 78 14.51 -8.25 -3.29
C VAL A 78 14.07 -8.96 -2.03
N ALA A 79 14.17 -8.27 -0.89
CA ALA A 79 13.60 -8.69 0.37
C ALA A 79 12.83 -7.54 1.02
N SER A 80 11.81 -7.85 1.81
CA SER A 80 11.08 -6.88 2.64
C SER A 80 11.54 -6.94 4.08
N GLU A 81 11.51 -5.84 4.81
CA GLU A 81 11.72 -5.87 6.27
C GLU A 81 10.67 -6.76 6.93
N SER A 82 11.03 -7.57 7.94
CA SER A 82 10.11 -8.46 8.66
C SER A 82 10.08 -8.10 10.15
N PRO A 83 8.90 -8.11 10.79
CA PRO A 83 7.59 -8.33 10.20
C PRO A 83 7.11 -7.16 9.36
N SER A 84 6.67 -7.45 8.15
CA SER A 84 6.20 -6.44 7.19
C SER A 84 4.73 -6.08 7.36
N GLU A 85 4.01 -6.81 8.17
CA GLU A 85 2.58 -6.60 8.40
C GLU A 85 2.23 -6.72 9.88
N LEU A 86 1.30 -5.87 10.30
CA LEU A 86 0.60 -5.98 11.57
C LEU A 86 -0.87 -6.21 11.28
N ASN A 87 -1.34 -7.41 11.57
CA ASN A 87 -2.72 -7.81 11.37
C ASN A 87 -3.40 -7.97 12.73
N VAL A 88 -4.40 -7.15 13.01
CA VAL A 88 -5.13 -7.16 14.29
C VAL A 88 -6.64 -7.14 14.06
N TRP A 89 -7.39 -7.62 15.05
CA TRP A 89 -8.84 -7.55 15.06
C TRP A 89 -9.38 -7.29 16.46
N ASN A 90 -10.63 -6.82 16.56
CA ASN A 90 -11.25 -6.38 17.81
C ASN A 90 -11.76 -7.51 18.72
N GLY A 91 -11.45 -8.75 18.44
CA GLY A 91 -11.81 -9.86 19.31
C GLY A 91 -10.62 -10.47 20.04
N ILE A 92 -10.80 -11.67 20.58
CA ILE A 92 -9.82 -12.38 21.40
C ILE A 92 -9.29 -13.58 20.64
N GLY A 93 -7.97 -13.85 20.75
CA GLY A 93 -7.31 -14.96 20.07
C GLY A 93 -6.95 -14.67 18.62
N ASP A 94 -6.35 -15.65 17.96
CA ASP A 94 -5.93 -15.51 16.58
C ASP A 94 -7.04 -16.02 15.64
N LEU A 95 -7.27 -15.27 14.56
CA LEU A 95 -8.25 -15.59 13.53
C LEU A 95 -7.61 -15.46 12.14
N SER A 96 -7.82 -16.46 11.28
CA SER A 96 -7.23 -16.46 9.94
C SER A 96 -8.31 -16.33 8.87
N PHE A 97 -8.12 -15.38 7.94
CA PHE A 97 -8.87 -15.29 6.69
C PHE A 97 -8.04 -14.62 5.59
N GLY A 98 -8.36 -14.89 4.33
CA GLY A 98 -7.70 -14.28 3.19
C GLY A 98 -6.18 -14.51 3.14
N GLY A 99 -5.69 -15.61 3.71
CA GLY A 99 -4.26 -15.94 3.79
C GLY A 99 -3.49 -15.22 4.90
N ASN A 100 -4.14 -14.38 5.71
CA ASN A 100 -3.52 -13.65 6.82
C ASN A 100 -4.07 -14.12 8.16
N THR A 101 -3.22 -14.10 9.19
CA THR A 101 -3.61 -14.35 10.57
C THR A 101 -3.68 -13.02 11.31
N TYR A 102 -4.83 -12.75 11.92
CA TYR A 102 -5.11 -11.55 12.70
C TYR A 102 -5.08 -11.87 14.18
N THR A 103 -4.26 -11.15 14.93
CA THR A 103 -4.17 -11.29 16.38
C THR A 103 -5.24 -10.44 17.05
N GLY A 104 -5.98 -11.05 17.99
CA GLY A 104 -7.01 -10.36 18.75
C GLY A 104 -6.42 -9.35 19.72
N THR A 105 -7.00 -8.14 19.71
CA THR A 105 -6.66 -7.04 20.65
C THR A 105 -7.74 -6.84 21.72
N GLY A 106 -8.79 -7.67 21.70
CA GLY A 106 -9.96 -7.49 22.56
C GLY A 106 -10.74 -6.21 22.20
N ASP A 107 -11.31 -5.52 23.18
CA ASP A 107 -12.02 -4.24 23.00
C ASP A 107 -11.06 -3.05 22.79
N LEU A 108 -9.80 -3.31 22.49
CA LEU A 108 -8.74 -2.33 22.46
C LEU A 108 -8.51 -1.68 21.10
N LEU A 109 -9.29 -2.07 20.08
CA LEU A 109 -9.28 -1.48 18.76
C LEU A 109 -10.45 -0.51 18.61
N SER A 110 -10.14 0.76 18.42
CA SER A 110 -11.10 1.81 18.07
C SER A 110 -10.80 2.36 16.69
N ILE A 111 -11.84 2.57 15.89
CA ILE A 111 -11.76 3.16 14.57
C ILE A 111 -12.72 4.34 14.57
N SER A 112 -12.26 5.51 14.10
CA SER A 112 -13.13 6.68 13.95
C SER A 112 -14.23 6.41 12.93
N GLU A 113 -15.21 7.29 12.85
CA GLU A 113 -16.27 7.20 11.85
C GLU A 113 -15.69 7.18 10.43
N ILE A 114 -16.16 6.24 9.61
CA ILE A 114 -15.83 6.15 8.20
C ILE A 114 -16.92 6.87 7.42
N THR A 115 -16.64 8.09 6.98
CA THR A 115 -17.59 8.89 6.20
C THR A 115 -17.44 8.58 4.71
N GLU A 116 -18.59 8.38 4.04
CA GLU A 116 -18.65 8.24 2.58
C GLU A 116 -19.38 9.46 2.00
N THR A 117 -18.75 10.13 1.06
CA THR A 117 -19.33 11.27 0.34
C THR A 117 -19.54 10.92 -1.13
N SER A 118 -20.51 11.56 -1.78
CA SER A 118 -20.69 11.46 -3.24
C SER A 118 -19.62 12.23 -4.01
N ASP A 119 -18.97 13.17 -3.35
CA ASP A 119 -17.91 13.99 -3.93
C ASP A 119 -16.55 13.27 -3.79
N VAL A 120 -15.65 13.54 -4.75
CA VAL A 120 -14.28 13.02 -4.71
C VAL A 120 -13.48 13.88 -3.71
N GLN A 121 -13.62 13.58 -2.43
CA GLN A 121 -12.91 14.25 -1.35
C GLN A 121 -12.05 13.24 -0.59
N ALA A 122 -10.80 13.59 -0.32
CA ALA A 122 -9.94 12.80 0.54
C ALA A 122 -10.41 12.96 2.00
N THR A 123 -10.88 11.87 2.60
CA THR A 123 -11.23 11.80 4.02
C THR A 123 -10.25 10.87 4.72
N GLY A 124 -9.94 11.14 5.98
CA GLY A 124 -9.09 10.30 6.81
C GLY A 124 -9.88 9.55 7.88
N ILE A 125 -9.23 8.57 8.48
CA ILE A 125 -9.70 7.90 9.70
C ILE A 125 -8.55 7.80 10.71
N ASP A 126 -8.91 7.71 11.98
CA ASP A 126 -7.98 7.39 13.05
C ASP A 126 -8.24 5.98 13.55
N VAL A 127 -7.17 5.19 13.64
CA VAL A 127 -7.18 3.84 14.20
C VAL A 127 -6.38 3.85 15.49
N VAL A 128 -7.02 3.53 16.60
CA VAL A 128 -6.40 3.53 17.93
C VAL A 128 -6.36 2.12 18.50
N LEU A 129 -5.17 1.65 18.81
CA LEU A 129 -4.91 0.41 19.50
C LEU A 129 -4.48 0.73 20.93
N THR A 130 -5.20 0.23 21.94
CA THR A 130 -4.84 0.41 23.35
C THR A 130 -4.48 -0.94 23.99
N GLY A 131 -3.69 -0.95 25.04
CA GLY A 131 -3.22 -2.19 25.71
C GLY A 131 -2.31 -3.04 24.82
N VAL A 132 -1.55 -2.41 23.96
CA VAL A 132 -0.77 -3.04 22.88
C VAL A 132 0.38 -3.86 23.46
N LYS A 133 0.58 -5.08 22.94
CA LYS A 133 1.74 -5.90 23.28
C LYS A 133 3.03 -5.18 22.90
N THR A 134 4.08 -5.33 23.72
CA THR A 134 5.41 -4.72 23.45
C THR A 134 5.96 -5.05 22.06
N SER A 135 5.63 -6.23 21.51
CA SER A 135 6.02 -6.62 20.16
C SER A 135 5.44 -5.69 19.09
N PHE A 136 4.21 -5.21 19.24
CA PHE A 136 3.59 -4.29 18.30
C PHE A 136 4.19 -2.90 18.36
N ILE A 137 4.54 -2.45 19.58
CA ILE A 137 5.27 -1.18 19.77
C ILE A 137 6.64 -1.24 19.11
N ALA A 138 7.33 -2.38 19.23
CA ALA A 138 8.62 -2.57 18.57
C ALA A 138 8.51 -2.49 17.05
N VAL A 139 7.47 -3.10 16.44
CA VAL A 139 7.20 -2.98 15.01
C VAL A 139 6.96 -1.52 14.63
N ALA A 140 6.09 -0.84 15.35
CA ALA A 140 5.73 0.56 15.08
C ALA A 140 6.92 1.53 15.20
N LYS A 141 7.85 1.26 16.13
CA LYS A 141 9.05 2.10 16.32
C LYS A 141 10.18 1.83 15.32
N ASN A 142 10.28 0.60 14.80
CA ASN A 142 11.45 0.16 14.04
C ASN A 142 11.20 0.14 12.52
N HIS A 143 9.96 0.31 12.06
CA HIS A 143 9.61 0.21 10.65
C HIS A 143 9.08 1.55 10.12
N GLU A 144 9.37 1.82 8.85
CA GLU A 144 8.76 2.96 8.16
C GLU A 144 7.30 2.64 7.84
N TYR A 145 6.40 3.47 8.37
CA TYR A 145 4.96 3.32 8.20
C TYR A 145 4.35 4.41 7.30
N GLN A 146 4.97 5.59 7.24
CA GLN A 146 4.41 6.73 6.51
C GLN A 146 4.27 6.43 5.01
N GLY A 147 3.08 6.70 4.47
CA GLY A 147 2.74 6.38 3.08
C GLY A 147 2.53 4.89 2.81
N ARG A 148 2.55 4.02 3.83
CA ARG A 148 2.29 2.59 3.68
C ARG A 148 0.80 2.28 3.80
N PRO A 149 0.32 1.21 3.12
CA PRO A 149 -1.11 0.92 3.10
C PRO A 149 -1.62 0.41 4.45
N LEU A 150 -2.83 0.88 4.80
CA LEU A 150 -3.66 0.34 5.86
C LEU A 150 -5.02 -0.01 5.27
N ILE A 151 -5.53 -1.19 5.64
CA ILE A 151 -6.81 -1.70 5.19
C ILE A 151 -7.65 -2.05 6.41
N VAL A 152 -8.89 -1.56 6.42
CA VAL A 152 -9.90 -1.94 7.41
C VAL A 152 -10.96 -2.80 6.71
N SER A 153 -11.22 -3.97 7.28
CA SER A 153 -12.28 -4.86 6.81
C SER A 153 -13.31 -5.09 7.91
N LEU A 154 -14.56 -5.18 7.51
CA LEU A 154 -15.70 -5.53 8.36
C LEU A 154 -16.13 -6.95 8.06
N GLY A 155 -16.13 -7.79 9.07
CA GLY A 155 -16.72 -9.12 9.07
C GLY A 155 -17.83 -9.24 10.07
N ALA A 156 -18.47 -10.38 10.12
CA ALA A 156 -19.45 -10.72 11.13
C ALA A 156 -19.33 -12.20 11.53
N PHE A 157 -19.72 -12.51 12.76
CA PHE A 157 -19.80 -13.88 13.24
C PHE A 157 -21.24 -14.35 13.20
N ASN A 158 -21.43 -15.61 12.82
CA ASN A 158 -22.72 -16.26 12.90
C ASN A 158 -23.09 -16.63 14.34
N SER A 159 -24.27 -17.19 14.54
CA SER A 159 -24.78 -17.61 15.86
C SER A 159 -23.91 -18.67 16.53
N SER A 160 -23.16 -19.45 15.78
CA SER A 160 -22.22 -20.46 16.29
C SER A 160 -20.82 -19.90 16.62
N GLY A 161 -20.62 -18.58 16.46
CA GLY A 161 -19.34 -17.96 16.76
C GLY A 161 -18.27 -18.14 15.68
N SER A 162 -18.65 -18.61 14.48
CA SER A 162 -17.72 -18.73 13.35
C SER A 162 -17.77 -17.49 12.47
N LEU A 163 -16.61 -17.06 11.97
CA LEU A 163 -16.53 -15.96 11.02
C LEU A 163 -17.30 -16.32 9.75
N ILE A 164 -18.17 -15.43 9.33
CA ILE A 164 -18.84 -15.53 8.04
C ILE A 164 -17.78 -15.23 6.96
N ALA A 165 -17.72 -16.10 5.95
CA ALA A 165 -16.76 -15.97 4.87
C ALA A 165 -16.79 -14.56 4.25
N ASP A 166 -15.62 -14.11 3.81
CA ASP A 166 -15.40 -12.89 3.05
C ASP A 166 -15.74 -11.57 3.80
N PRO A 167 -14.93 -11.16 4.81
CA PRO A 167 -14.96 -9.80 5.34
C PRO A 167 -14.80 -8.76 4.22
N VAL A 168 -15.60 -7.69 4.29
CA VAL A 168 -15.65 -6.65 3.26
C VAL A 168 -14.71 -5.50 3.64
N ILE A 169 -13.89 -5.05 2.69
CA ILE A 169 -13.06 -3.86 2.88
C ILE A 169 -13.97 -2.65 3.01
N VAL A 170 -13.93 -1.99 4.17
CA VAL A 170 -14.69 -0.77 4.46
C VAL A 170 -13.87 0.50 4.31
N PHE A 171 -12.55 0.40 4.48
CA PHE A 171 -11.64 1.52 4.26
C PHE A 171 -10.29 1.01 3.74
N SER A 172 -9.65 1.80 2.87
CA SER A 172 -8.29 1.56 2.41
C SER A 172 -7.60 2.89 2.18
N GLY A 173 -6.44 3.08 2.81
CA GLY A 173 -5.70 4.32 2.77
C GLY A 173 -4.22 4.14 3.00
N PHE A 174 -3.54 5.26 3.21
CA PHE A 174 -2.11 5.31 3.52
C PHE A 174 -1.93 5.88 4.92
N MET A 175 -1.07 5.25 5.72
CA MET A 175 -0.71 5.75 7.05
C MET A 175 0.06 7.06 6.91
N ASP A 176 -0.34 8.09 7.65
CA ASP A 176 0.32 9.39 7.66
C ASP A 176 1.11 9.59 8.95
N THR A 177 0.45 9.75 10.07
CA THR A 177 1.10 9.95 11.36
C THR A 177 0.78 8.82 12.31
N MET A 178 1.78 8.45 13.11
CA MET A 178 1.63 7.45 14.17
C MET A 178 2.12 8.03 15.48
N THR A 179 1.26 7.99 16.49
CA THR A 179 1.59 8.44 17.84
C THR A 179 1.59 7.25 18.80
N ILE A 180 2.69 7.05 19.51
CA ILE A 180 2.81 6.02 20.52
C ILE A 180 2.80 6.72 21.88
N SER A 181 1.82 6.38 22.73
CA SER A 181 1.70 6.88 24.09
C SER A 181 1.92 5.74 25.08
N GLU A 182 2.83 5.93 26.00
CA GLU A 182 3.12 4.99 27.07
C GLU A 182 2.80 5.67 28.42
N SER A 183 1.86 5.12 29.16
CA SER A 183 1.45 5.63 30.47
C SER A 183 1.35 4.49 31.47
N GLY A 184 2.43 4.27 32.24
CA GLY A 184 2.49 3.24 33.27
C GLY A 184 2.20 1.84 32.73
N ASN A 185 1.03 1.29 33.06
CA ASN A 185 0.63 -0.05 32.65
C ASN A 185 -0.12 -0.11 31.30
N HIS A 186 -0.33 1.03 30.66
CA HIS A 186 -1.08 1.10 29.40
C HIS A 186 -0.23 1.74 28.32
N SER A 187 -0.19 1.12 27.17
CA SER A 187 0.37 1.70 25.94
C SER A 187 -0.70 1.75 24.86
N SER A 188 -0.66 2.81 24.09
CA SER A 188 -1.56 2.99 22.92
C SER A 188 -0.78 3.43 21.70
N ILE A 189 -1.26 2.96 20.55
CA ILE A 189 -0.78 3.38 19.24
C ILE A 189 -1.98 3.99 18.52
N SER A 190 -1.86 5.25 18.13
CA SER A 190 -2.84 5.94 17.29
C SER A 190 -2.24 6.18 15.92
N VAL A 191 -2.94 5.77 14.86
CA VAL A 191 -2.50 5.91 13.48
C VAL A 191 -3.54 6.72 12.73
N SER A 192 -3.14 7.87 12.20
CA SER A 192 -3.95 8.64 11.25
C SER A 192 -3.73 8.11 9.85
N VAL A 193 -4.81 7.89 9.12
CA VAL A 193 -4.81 7.23 7.81
C VAL A 193 -5.59 8.07 6.81
N GLU A 194 -4.94 8.46 5.73
CA GLU A 194 -5.55 9.18 4.63
C GLU A 194 -6.11 8.23 3.58
N ASN A 195 -7.28 8.52 3.03
CA ASN A 195 -7.86 7.73 1.95
C ASN A 195 -6.93 7.72 0.72
N LYS A 196 -6.97 6.64 -0.05
CA LYS A 196 -6.23 6.53 -1.33
C LYS A 196 -6.50 7.67 -2.32
N LEU A 197 -7.61 8.37 -2.18
CA LEU A 197 -7.93 9.54 -3.02
C LEU A 197 -6.90 10.68 -2.89
N VAL A 198 -6.18 10.77 -1.77
CA VAL A 198 -5.08 11.72 -1.59
C VAL A 198 -4.00 11.60 -2.67
N SER A 199 -3.88 10.42 -3.27
CA SER A 199 -2.93 10.20 -4.37
C SER A 199 -3.29 10.98 -5.64
N PHE A 200 -4.55 11.41 -5.80
CA PHE A 200 -4.98 12.27 -6.93
C PHE A 200 -4.57 13.73 -6.72
N GLU A 201 -4.40 14.15 -5.48
CA GLU A 201 -3.95 15.51 -5.14
C GLU A 201 -2.43 15.66 -5.26
N ARG A 202 -1.69 14.54 -5.23
CA ARG A 202 -0.24 14.55 -5.39
C ARG A 202 0.13 14.68 -6.86
N ALA A 203 0.84 15.76 -7.21
CA ALA A 203 1.39 15.95 -8.54
C ALA A 203 2.35 14.80 -8.88
N LYS A 204 2.03 14.04 -9.91
CA LYS A 204 2.96 13.03 -10.45
C LYS A 204 3.96 13.72 -11.36
N VAL A 205 5.25 13.40 -11.21
CA VAL A 205 6.33 13.87 -12.09
C VAL A 205 6.28 13.06 -13.40
N ARG A 206 5.18 13.21 -14.15
CA ARG A 206 4.98 12.57 -15.45
C ARG A 206 4.90 13.64 -16.53
N ARG A 207 5.50 13.38 -17.68
CA ARG A 207 5.57 14.30 -18.81
C ARG A 207 4.98 13.65 -20.05
N TYR A 208 4.37 14.46 -20.91
CA TYR A 208 3.90 14.01 -22.22
C TYR A 208 5.07 13.98 -23.20
N THR A 209 6.02 13.07 -22.98
CA THR A 209 7.20 12.85 -23.84
C THR A 209 7.31 11.38 -24.21
N ALA A 210 8.00 11.09 -25.31
CA ALA A 210 8.23 9.70 -25.74
C ALA A 210 9.03 8.90 -24.71
N GLU A 211 9.97 9.53 -24.03
CA GLU A 211 10.82 8.91 -23.01
C GLU A 211 9.99 8.50 -21.78
N ASP A 212 9.10 9.40 -21.33
CA ASP A 212 8.25 9.12 -20.16
C ASP A 212 7.19 8.05 -20.46
N GLN A 213 6.63 8.06 -21.68
CA GLN A 213 5.69 7.03 -22.13
C GLN A 213 6.33 5.64 -22.20
N LYS A 214 7.58 5.56 -22.65
CA LYS A 214 8.32 4.30 -22.76
C LYS A 214 8.69 3.66 -21.42
N ILE A 215 8.58 4.38 -20.30
CA ILE A 215 8.78 3.81 -18.96
C ILE A 215 7.73 2.71 -18.70
N ASP A 216 6.47 2.97 -19.03
CA ASP A 216 5.38 2.01 -18.83
C ASP A 216 5.09 1.16 -20.08
N HIS A 217 5.34 1.72 -21.27
CA HIS A 217 5.06 1.12 -22.56
C HIS A 217 6.26 1.23 -23.50
N PRO A 218 7.28 0.34 -23.36
CA PRO A 218 8.58 0.48 -24.04
C PRO A 218 8.49 0.53 -25.59
N THR A 219 7.44 -0.04 -26.18
CA THR A 219 7.26 -0.09 -27.63
C THR A 219 6.32 0.98 -28.17
N ASP A 220 5.71 1.79 -27.29
CA ASP A 220 4.76 2.82 -27.70
C ASP A 220 5.47 3.98 -28.43
N LYS A 221 4.93 4.39 -29.56
CA LYS A 221 5.40 5.50 -30.41
C LYS A 221 4.44 6.69 -30.42
N GLY A 222 3.40 6.68 -29.57
CA GLY A 222 2.36 7.71 -29.58
C GLY A 222 2.86 9.14 -29.39
N PHE A 223 3.93 9.31 -28.64
CA PHE A 223 4.57 10.61 -28.37
C PHE A 223 5.87 10.86 -29.13
N GLU A 224 6.20 10.05 -30.13
CA GLU A 224 7.49 10.13 -30.86
C GLU A 224 7.70 11.53 -31.48
N PHE A 225 6.65 12.20 -31.93
CA PHE A 225 6.70 13.48 -32.61
C PHE A 225 6.46 14.70 -31.70
N VAL A 226 6.19 14.52 -30.41
CA VAL A 226 5.84 15.64 -29.52
C VAL A 226 6.94 16.70 -29.48
N THR A 227 8.19 16.32 -29.34
CA THR A 227 9.32 17.25 -29.34
C THR A 227 9.52 17.97 -30.66
N ALA A 228 9.25 17.31 -31.78
CA ALA A 228 9.37 17.91 -33.10
C ALA A 228 8.24 18.91 -33.41
N ILE A 229 7.06 18.68 -32.84
CA ILE A 229 5.88 19.54 -33.07
C ILE A 229 5.96 20.83 -32.25
N VAL A 230 6.58 20.82 -31.06
CA VAL A 230 6.64 21.97 -30.15
C VAL A 230 7.24 23.23 -30.81
N GLN A 231 8.20 23.04 -31.74
CA GLN A 231 8.86 24.15 -32.43
C GLN A 231 8.34 24.39 -33.84
N LYS A 232 7.33 23.60 -34.27
CA LYS A 232 6.81 23.72 -35.63
C LYS A 232 5.68 24.74 -35.68
N GLU A 233 5.90 25.82 -36.43
CA GLU A 233 4.86 26.80 -36.71
C GLU A 233 3.81 26.16 -37.61
N ILE A 234 2.58 25.98 -37.11
CA ILE A 234 1.43 25.48 -37.86
C ILE A 234 0.59 26.67 -38.33
N ILE A 235 0.70 27.00 -39.59
CA ILE A 235 -0.05 28.11 -40.21
C ILE A 235 -1.44 27.63 -40.57
N TRP A 236 -2.46 28.03 -39.81
CA TRP A 236 -3.86 27.72 -40.11
C TRP A 236 -4.44 28.75 -41.08
N GLY A 237 -4.89 28.32 -42.26
CA GLY A 237 -5.64 29.15 -43.21
C GLY A 237 -4.83 30.16 -44.02
N ARG A 238 -3.50 30.11 -43.98
CA ARG A 238 -2.65 30.85 -44.94
C ARG A 238 -2.19 29.91 -46.06
N PRO A 239 -2.32 30.30 -47.33
CA PRO A 239 -1.66 29.56 -48.39
C PRO A 239 -0.14 29.67 -48.18
N THR A 240 0.55 28.54 -48.30
CA THR A 240 2.04 28.49 -48.27
C THR A 240 2.55 29.50 -49.32
N PRO A 241 3.45 30.45 -48.95
CA PRO A 241 4.06 31.29 -49.95
C PRO A 241 4.75 30.40 -50.97
N ALA A 242 4.36 30.50 -52.20
CA ALA A 242 5.06 29.83 -53.28
C ALA A 242 6.52 30.25 -53.22
N SER A 243 7.44 29.29 -53.05
CA SER A 243 8.87 29.56 -53.14
C SER A 243 9.12 30.18 -54.52
N GLY A 244 9.34 31.49 -54.53
CA GLY A 244 9.68 32.20 -55.76
C GLY A 244 10.94 31.61 -56.37
N GLY A 245 10.74 30.87 -57.44
CA GLY A 245 11.85 30.46 -58.31
C GLY A 245 12.46 31.72 -58.93
N GLY A 246 13.54 32.18 -58.31
CA GLY A 246 14.41 33.22 -58.90
C GLY A 246 15.14 32.68 -60.08
N GLY A 247 14.50 32.71 -61.27
CA GLY A 247 15.18 32.64 -62.52
C GLY A 247 15.95 33.95 -62.73
N GLY A 248 17.24 33.97 -62.49
CA GLY A 248 18.14 35.06 -62.84
C GLY A 248 18.86 34.72 -64.11
N ASN A 249 18.48 35.44 -65.14
CA ASN A 249 19.21 35.48 -66.41
C ASN A 249 20.08 36.74 -66.41
N ARG A 250 21.35 36.58 -66.74
CA ARG A 250 22.39 37.42 -67.33
C ARG A 250 23.60 37.61 -66.45
#